data_d333be698609416c75bc131fd3efdab3
#
_entry.id   d333be698609416c75bc131fd3efdab3
#
_cell.length_a   1.000
_cell.length_b   1.000
_cell.length_c   1.000
_cell.angle_alpha   90.00
_cell.angle_beta   90.00
_cell.angle_gamma   90.00
#
_symmetry.space_group_name_H-M   'P 1'
#
loop_
_entity.id
_entity.type
_entity.pdbx_description
1 polymer ?
#
loop_
_entity_poly.entity_id
_entity_poly.type
_entity_poly.pdbx_seq_one_letter_code
_entity_poly.pdbx_strand_id
1 'polypeptide(L)'
;MVEHFFTASTHNWLLFFTNKGRVYRAKVHELPDAGRDARGQHVANLLAFKPDETIAQVIAIEDYLTQPYLVIATKAGIVKKTPLVEYDSPRSGGLIAVSLKANDEVVSATLVSEKEELLLVSKMGMSLRFSANDESLRPMGRGATGVIGMKFRKGDNLLAMAAISSDNKNYVFTATDGGYAKRTKLEEYRTQGRGGIGVKAAKIDEDSRGVLVGAMIVQESDEILAISSAGTVMRTPLTQIRETGRDTLGVRLVNLDQGISVVSVTRLVDDLD
;
A
#
# COMPACT_ATOMS: atom_id res chain seq x y z
N MET A 1 14.29 -11.15 -2.03
CA MET A 1 13.95 -9.70 -2.13
C MET A 1 13.02 -9.39 -0.99
N VAL A 2 13.20 -8.27 -0.26
CA VAL A 2 12.26 -7.83 0.79
C VAL A 2 11.11 -7.09 0.11
N GLU A 3 9.88 -7.57 0.28
CA GLU A 3 8.67 -6.96 -0.30
C GLU A 3 7.84 -6.25 0.77
N HIS A 4 7.83 -6.78 1.98
CA HIS A 4 7.11 -6.20 3.12
C HIS A 4 8.06 -6.11 4.32
N PHE A 5 8.13 -4.94 4.93
CA PHE A 5 8.87 -4.69 6.15
C PHE A 5 7.98 -3.91 7.12
N PHE A 6 7.85 -4.39 8.34
CA PHE A 6 7.03 -3.76 9.39
C PHE A 6 7.49 -4.19 10.78
N THR A 7 7.16 -3.40 11.77
CA THR A 7 7.32 -3.71 13.20
C THR A 7 5.97 -4.09 13.79
N ALA A 8 5.97 -5.03 14.75
CA ALA A 8 4.76 -5.46 15.42
C ALA A 8 5.08 -6.01 16.82
N SER A 9 4.19 -5.81 17.79
CA SER A 9 4.27 -6.47 19.09
C SER A 9 4.03 -7.99 18.93
N THR A 10 4.68 -8.81 19.76
CA THR A 10 4.48 -10.27 19.79
C THR A 10 3.01 -10.67 20.03
N HIS A 11 2.23 -9.82 20.66
CA HIS A 11 0.82 -10.04 20.93
C HIS A 11 -0.12 -9.63 19.79
N ASN A 12 0.38 -8.91 18.77
CA ASN A 12 -0.44 -8.49 17.65
C ASN A 12 -0.88 -9.69 16.78
N TRP A 13 -2.04 -9.51 16.12
CA TRP A 13 -2.41 -10.30 14.97
C TRP A 13 -1.79 -9.73 13.71
N LEU A 14 -1.31 -10.58 12.83
CA LEU A 14 -0.95 -10.24 11.46
C LEU A 14 -2.03 -10.74 10.51
N LEU A 15 -2.55 -9.85 9.70
CA LEU A 15 -3.49 -10.15 8.63
C LEU A 15 -2.74 -10.12 7.31
N PHE A 16 -2.68 -11.27 6.63
CA PHE A 16 -2.01 -11.45 5.35
C PHE A 16 -3.05 -11.45 4.23
N PHE A 17 -3.13 -10.37 3.51
CA PHE A 17 -4.02 -10.26 2.35
C PHE A 17 -3.29 -10.76 1.10
N THR A 18 -3.94 -11.67 0.35
CA THR A 18 -3.36 -12.20 -0.88
C THR A 18 -3.90 -11.50 -2.11
N ASN A 19 -3.11 -11.54 -3.19
CA ASN A 19 -3.52 -11.02 -4.50
C ASN A 19 -4.83 -11.64 -5.01
N LYS A 20 -5.20 -12.83 -4.52
CA LYS A 20 -6.44 -13.55 -4.89
C LYS A 20 -7.65 -13.20 -4.01
N GLY A 21 -7.55 -12.12 -3.21
CA GLY A 21 -8.68 -11.62 -2.41
C GLY A 21 -9.00 -12.45 -1.18
N ARG A 22 -8.04 -13.18 -0.66
CA ARG A 22 -8.16 -13.91 0.62
C ARG A 22 -7.37 -13.21 1.71
N VAL A 23 -7.72 -13.48 2.96
CA VAL A 23 -6.97 -13.06 4.13
C VAL A 23 -6.70 -14.27 5.02
N TYR A 24 -5.48 -14.37 5.49
CA TYR A 24 -5.01 -15.32 6.50
C TYR A 24 -4.57 -14.55 7.73
N ARG A 25 -4.57 -15.20 8.89
CA ARG A 25 -4.08 -14.58 10.13
C ARG A 25 -3.12 -15.48 10.88
N ALA A 26 -2.19 -14.88 11.58
CA ALA A 26 -1.33 -15.54 12.55
C ALA A 26 -1.01 -14.56 13.69
N LYS A 27 -0.72 -15.08 14.88
CA LYS A 27 -0.11 -14.27 15.94
C LYS A 27 1.37 -14.07 15.64
N VAL A 28 1.90 -12.88 15.98
CA VAL A 28 3.33 -12.58 15.74
C VAL A 28 4.22 -13.61 16.45
N HIS A 29 3.89 -14.02 17.69
CA HIS A 29 4.66 -15.02 18.43
C HIS A 29 4.59 -16.44 17.85
N GLU A 30 3.68 -16.73 16.93
CA GLU A 30 3.59 -18.01 16.19
C GLU A 30 4.54 -18.03 14.98
N LEU A 31 5.09 -16.88 14.60
CA LEU A 31 6.07 -16.82 13.51
C LEU A 31 7.41 -17.39 13.98
N PRO A 32 8.14 -18.08 13.09
CA PRO A 32 9.44 -18.61 13.43
C PRO A 32 10.40 -17.48 13.80
N ASP A 33 11.01 -17.59 14.97
CA ASP A 33 12.12 -16.74 15.36
C ASP A 33 13.39 -17.15 14.60
N ALA A 34 14.11 -16.19 14.07
CA ALA A 34 15.30 -16.44 13.27
C ALA A 34 16.31 -15.31 13.43
N GLY A 35 17.57 -15.70 13.60
CA GLY A 35 18.68 -14.74 13.67
C GLY A 35 18.86 -13.96 12.35
N ARG A 36 19.57 -12.86 12.41
CA ARG A 36 19.82 -11.95 11.27
C ARG A 36 20.38 -12.63 10.03
N ASP A 37 21.22 -13.64 10.20
CA ASP A 37 21.90 -14.37 9.14
C ASP A 37 21.18 -15.68 8.78
N ALA A 38 20.00 -15.94 9.36
CA ALA A 38 19.26 -17.16 9.13
C ALA A 38 18.57 -17.13 7.76
N ARG A 39 18.52 -18.30 7.12
CA ARG A 39 17.72 -18.51 5.92
C ARG A 39 16.23 -18.45 6.30
N GLY A 40 15.49 -17.50 5.74
CA GLY A 40 14.05 -17.38 5.99
C GLY A 40 13.25 -18.61 5.56
N GLN A 41 12.04 -18.71 6.07
CA GLN A 41 11.08 -19.76 5.71
C GLN A 41 10.09 -19.24 4.67
N HIS A 42 9.62 -20.13 3.80
CA HIS A 42 8.58 -19.80 2.83
C HIS A 42 7.24 -19.60 3.58
N VAL A 43 6.53 -18.51 3.30
CA VAL A 43 5.28 -18.15 3.96
C VAL A 43 4.20 -19.24 3.87
N ALA A 44 4.21 -20.05 2.81
CA ALA A 44 3.30 -21.20 2.65
C ALA A 44 3.52 -22.32 3.70
N ASN A 45 4.64 -22.30 4.42
CA ASN A 45 4.86 -23.20 5.56
C ASN A 45 4.11 -22.74 6.82
N LEU A 46 3.72 -21.47 6.87
CA LEU A 46 3.01 -20.86 8.00
C LEU A 46 1.52 -20.74 7.75
N LEU A 47 1.16 -20.45 6.51
CA LEU A 47 -0.21 -20.16 6.10
C LEU A 47 -0.61 -21.10 4.96
N ALA A 48 -1.83 -21.65 5.05
CA ALA A 48 -2.37 -22.59 4.06
C ALA A 48 -2.77 -21.86 2.76
N PHE A 49 -1.80 -21.21 2.10
CA PHE A 49 -2.02 -20.52 0.83
C PHE A 49 -2.46 -21.51 -0.25
N LYS A 50 -3.37 -21.04 -1.10
CA LYS A 50 -3.71 -21.74 -2.32
C LYS A 50 -2.62 -21.58 -3.38
N PRO A 51 -2.57 -22.43 -4.41
CA PRO A 51 -1.69 -22.22 -5.55
C PRO A 51 -1.86 -20.81 -6.13
N ASP A 52 -0.76 -20.19 -6.54
CA ASP A 52 -0.70 -18.84 -7.15
C ASP A 52 -1.15 -17.68 -6.22
N GLU A 53 -1.29 -17.90 -4.93
CA GLU A 53 -1.45 -16.83 -3.96
C GLU A 53 -0.09 -16.22 -3.59
N THR A 54 -0.01 -14.89 -3.65
CA THR A 54 1.10 -14.09 -3.17
C THR A 54 0.59 -13.04 -2.18
N ILE A 55 1.43 -12.59 -1.26
CA ILE A 55 1.06 -11.54 -0.31
C ILE A 55 0.96 -10.22 -1.08
N ALA A 56 -0.20 -9.57 -0.99
CA ALA A 56 -0.40 -8.21 -1.49
C ALA A 56 -0.19 -7.17 -0.39
N GLN A 57 -0.59 -7.48 0.85
CA GLN A 57 -0.46 -6.57 2.00
C GLN A 57 -0.41 -7.36 3.30
N VAL A 58 0.38 -6.88 4.26
CA VAL A 58 0.37 -7.35 5.65
C VAL A 58 -0.04 -6.20 6.55
N ILE A 59 -0.96 -6.45 7.48
CA ILE A 59 -1.42 -5.46 8.45
C ILE A 59 -1.29 -6.06 9.84
N ALA A 60 -0.61 -5.37 10.74
CA ALA A 60 -0.59 -5.70 12.17
C ALA A 60 -1.76 -5.02 12.86
N ILE A 61 -2.49 -5.76 13.68
CA ILE A 61 -3.57 -5.23 14.53
C ILE A 61 -3.40 -5.76 15.95
N GLU A 62 -3.69 -4.93 16.93
CA GLU A 62 -3.75 -5.35 18.32
C GLU A 62 -4.94 -6.27 18.56
N ASP A 63 -6.11 -5.84 18.11
CA ASP A 63 -7.35 -6.60 18.09
C ASP A 63 -8.24 -6.14 16.91
N TYR A 64 -9.40 -6.75 16.77
CA TYR A 64 -10.37 -6.41 15.71
C TYR A 64 -11.25 -5.18 16.03
N LEU A 65 -11.00 -4.50 17.15
CA LEU A 65 -11.65 -3.25 17.55
C LEU A 65 -10.72 -2.05 17.41
N THR A 66 -9.45 -2.27 17.07
CA THR A 66 -8.42 -1.21 16.91
C THR A 66 -8.87 -0.12 15.92
N GLN A 67 -9.54 -0.52 14.83
CA GLN A 67 -10.15 0.37 13.86
C GLN A 67 -11.50 -0.17 13.43
N PRO A 68 -12.49 0.69 13.09
CA PRO A 68 -13.82 0.23 12.74
C PRO A 68 -13.88 -0.51 11.39
N TYR A 69 -13.03 -0.14 10.45
CA TYR A 69 -13.11 -0.66 9.07
C TYR A 69 -11.75 -1.02 8.48
N LEU A 70 -11.82 -1.97 7.57
CA LEU A 70 -10.76 -2.31 6.62
C LEU A 70 -11.22 -1.93 5.21
N VAL A 71 -10.35 -1.26 4.44
CA VAL A 71 -10.56 -1.02 3.02
C VAL A 71 -9.57 -1.84 2.22
N ILE A 72 -10.07 -2.55 1.20
CA ILE A 72 -9.27 -3.29 0.22
C ILE A 72 -9.39 -2.58 -1.12
N ALA A 73 -8.29 -2.47 -1.84
CA ALA A 73 -8.24 -1.93 -3.20
C ALA A 73 -7.65 -2.94 -4.18
N THR A 74 -8.23 -3.00 -5.38
CA THR A 74 -7.80 -3.91 -6.44
C THR A 74 -7.08 -3.17 -7.56
N LYS A 75 -6.34 -3.90 -8.37
CA LYS A 75 -5.60 -3.40 -9.54
C LYS A 75 -6.50 -2.68 -10.54
N ALA A 76 -7.75 -3.15 -10.69
CA ALA A 76 -8.76 -2.51 -11.53
C ALA A 76 -9.38 -1.24 -10.90
N GLY A 77 -8.93 -0.82 -9.70
CA GLY A 77 -9.42 0.38 -9.03
C GLY A 77 -10.75 0.22 -8.29
N ILE A 78 -11.14 -1.02 -8.01
CA ILE A 78 -12.28 -1.32 -7.14
C ILE A 78 -11.84 -1.15 -5.69
N VAL A 79 -12.68 -0.54 -4.87
CA VAL A 79 -12.47 -0.40 -3.42
C VAL A 79 -13.64 -0.99 -2.66
N LYS A 80 -13.36 -1.58 -1.50
CA LYS A 80 -14.37 -2.17 -0.63
C LYS A 80 -14.06 -1.87 0.83
N LYS A 81 -14.98 -1.22 1.53
CA LYS A 81 -14.94 -1.01 2.99
C LYS A 81 -15.75 -2.10 3.68
N THR A 82 -15.17 -2.73 4.70
CA THR A 82 -15.81 -3.80 5.47
C THR A 82 -15.52 -3.57 6.96
N PRO A 83 -16.48 -3.78 7.88
CA PRO A 83 -16.20 -3.76 9.31
C PRO A 83 -15.07 -4.73 9.66
N LEU A 84 -14.06 -4.27 10.41
CA LEU A 84 -12.87 -5.08 10.71
C LEU A 84 -13.23 -6.36 11.48
N VAL A 85 -14.23 -6.30 12.32
CA VAL A 85 -14.72 -7.46 13.11
C VAL A 85 -15.19 -8.62 12.23
N GLU A 86 -15.59 -8.41 10.98
CA GLU A 86 -15.97 -9.48 10.07
C GLU A 86 -14.80 -10.39 9.67
N TYR A 87 -13.58 -9.97 9.94
CA TYR A 87 -12.36 -10.75 9.70
C TYR A 87 -11.91 -11.56 10.92
N ASP A 88 -12.55 -11.36 12.09
CA ASP A 88 -12.30 -12.20 13.28
C ASP A 88 -12.90 -13.59 13.09
N SER A 89 -12.07 -14.55 12.75
CA SER A 89 -12.50 -15.92 12.52
C SER A 89 -11.36 -16.88 12.83
N PRO A 90 -11.65 -17.99 13.53
CA PRO A 90 -10.64 -19.01 13.88
C PRO A 90 -10.23 -19.90 12.69
N ARG A 91 -10.75 -19.67 11.48
CA ARG A 91 -10.50 -20.52 10.31
C ARG A 91 -9.05 -20.39 9.82
N SER A 92 -8.27 -21.47 9.93
CA SER A 92 -6.88 -21.53 9.45
C SER A 92 -6.73 -21.52 7.92
N GLY A 93 -7.75 -22.01 7.18
CA GLY A 93 -7.74 -22.06 5.71
C GLY A 93 -7.97 -20.71 5.02
N GLY A 94 -7.89 -19.61 5.75
CA GLY A 94 -8.12 -18.25 5.25
C GLY A 94 -9.60 -17.95 4.95
N LEU A 95 -9.91 -16.67 4.80
CA LEU A 95 -11.24 -16.15 4.51
C LEU A 95 -11.27 -15.46 3.16
N ILE A 96 -12.42 -15.44 2.50
CA ILE A 96 -12.66 -14.52 1.40
C ILE A 96 -12.69 -13.10 1.99
N ALA A 97 -11.79 -12.26 1.57
CA ALA A 97 -11.68 -10.86 1.97
C ALA A 97 -12.38 -9.93 0.98
N VAL A 98 -12.38 -10.29 -0.30
CA VAL A 98 -13.09 -9.60 -1.38
C VAL A 98 -13.35 -10.57 -2.51
N SER A 99 -14.51 -10.48 -3.19
CA SER A 99 -14.77 -11.21 -4.43
C SER A 99 -14.20 -10.44 -5.61
N LEU A 100 -13.17 -10.99 -6.23
CA LEU A 100 -12.50 -10.38 -7.38
C LEU A 100 -13.26 -10.64 -8.69
N LYS A 101 -13.22 -9.69 -9.60
CA LYS A 101 -13.58 -9.89 -11.00
C LYS A 101 -12.50 -10.72 -11.71
N ALA A 102 -12.84 -11.27 -12.87
CA ALA A 102 -11.87 -12.00 -13.69
C ALA A 102 -10.65 -11.11 -14.00
N ASN A 103 -9.44 -11.67 -13.84
CA ASN A 103 -8.15 -11.02 -14.06
C ASN A 103 -7.86 -9.78 -13.18
N ASP A 104 -8.60 -9.60 -12.08
CA ASP A 104 -8.29 -8.56 -11.10
C ASP A 104 -7.52 -9.15 -9.91
N GLU A 105 -6.78 -8.32 -9.21
CA GLU A 105 -5.94 -8.68 -8.08
C GLU A 105 -6.03 -7.64 -6.98
N VAL A 106 -5.91 -8.07 -5.72
CA VAL A 106 -5.73 -7.14 -4.61
C VAL A 106 -4.34 -6.51 -4.71
N VAL A 107 -4.29 -5.21 -4.56
CA VAL A 107 -3.04 -4.42 -4.55
C VAL A 107 -2.73 -3.89 -3.17
N SER A 108 -3.75 -3.46 -2.42
CA SER A 108 -3.56 -2.82 -1.13
C SER A 108 -4.73 -3.09 -0.20
N ALA A 109 -4.44 -3.09 1.10
CA ALA A 109 -5.41 -3.08 2.17
C ALA A 109 -4.95 -2.12 3.26
N THR A 110 -5.87 -1.39 3.88
CA THR A 110 -5.57 -0.44 4.95
C THR A 110 -6.72 -0.35 5.95
N LEU A 111 -6.37 -0.06 7.19
CA LEU A 111 -7.35 0.24 8.23
C LEU A 111 -7.81 1.69 8.09
N VAL A 112 -9.07 1.96 8.38
CA VAL A 112 -9.63 3.32 8.28
C VAL A 112 -10.81 3.52 9.24
N SER A 113 -10.96 4.76 9.69
CA SER A 113 -12.16 5.27 10.34
C SER A 113 -13.00 6.09 9.35
N GLU A 114 -14.23 6.43 9.72
CA GLU A 114 -15.10 7.29 8.89
C GLU A 114 -14.61 8.74 8.76
N LYS A 115 -13.72 9.16 9.65
CA LYS A 115 -13.17 10.53 9.65
C LYS A 115 -11.98 10.69 8.74
N GLU A 116 -11.45 9.58 8.23
CA GLU A 116 -10.29 9.56 7.36
C GLU A 116 -10.67 9.67 5.89
N GLU A 117 -9.67 9.90 5.09
CA GLU A 117 -9.78 9.92 3.63
C GLU A 117 -8.86 8.87 3.03
N LEU A 118 -9.13 8.50 1.81
CA LEU A 118 -8.32 7.55 1.03
C LEU A 118 -7.67 8.28 -0.14
N LEU A 119 -6.39 8.03 -0.34
CA LEU A 119 -5.65 8.43 -1.53
C LEU A 119 -5.33 7.17 -2.34
N LEU A 120 -5.83 7.11 -3.55
CA LEU A 120 -5.48 6.10 -4.55
C LEU A 120 -4.48 6.71 -5.53
N VAL A 121 -3.43 5.96 -5.86
CA VAL A 121 -2.41 6.39 -6.83
C VAL A 121 -2.25 5.31 -7.89
N SER A 122 -2.28 5.71 -9.17
CA SER A 122 -2.09 4.80 -10.30
C SER A 122 -0.61 4.68 -10.71
N LYS A 123 -0.28 3.61 -11.41
CA LYS A 123 1.07 3.36 -11.92
C LYS A 123 1.56 4.45 -12.87
N MET A 124 0.64 5.04 -13.64
CA MET A 124 0.92 6.14 -14.59
C MET A 124 0.77 7.53 -13.97
N GLY A 125 0.84 7.64 -12.63
CA GLY A 125 0.95 8.90 -11.93
C GLY A 125 -0.33 9.72 -11.78
N MET A 126 -1.51 9.10 -11.90
CA MET A 126 -2.77 9.73 -11.52
C MET A 126 -3.08 9.45 -10.05
N SER A 127 -3.87 10.32 -9.41
CA SER A 127 -4.29 10.13 -8.02
C SER A 127 -5.71 10.63 -7.80
N LEU A 128 -6.42 9.97 -6.88
CA LEU A 128 -7.76 10.36 -6.46
C LEU A 128 -7.86 10.29 -4.94
N ARG A 129 -8.23 11.41 -4.30
CA ARG A 129 -8.46 11.52 -2.87
C ARG A 129 -9.96 11.67 -2.62
N PHE A 130 -10.52 10.86 -1.72
CA PHE A 130 -11.93 10.90 -1.36
C PHE A 130 -12.17 10.46 0.09
N SER A 131 -13.31 10.86 0.67
CA SER A 131 -13.67 10.53 2.05
C SER A 131 -13.99 9.03 2.21
N ALA A 132 -13.56 8.45 3.34
CA ALA A 132 -13.89 7.07 3.73
C ALA A 132 -15.22 6.97 4.51
N ASN A 133 -15.98 8.05 4.67
CA ASN A 133 -17.27 8.04 5.37
C ASN A 133 -18.31 7.16 4.63
N ASP A 134 -19.41 6.87 5.29
CA ASP A 134 -20.46 5.97 4.75
C ASP A 134 -21.20 6.55 3.55
N GLU A 135 -21.25 7.87 3.40
CA GLU A 135 -21.82 8.53 2.24
C GLU A 135 -20.99 8.28 0.97
N SER A 136 -19.67 8.39 1.08
CA SER A 136 -18.74 8.20 -0.04
C SER A 136 -18.38 6.74 -0.27
N LEU A 137 -18.24 5.95 0.79
CA LEU A 137 -17.84 4.54 0.74
C LEU A 137 -18.62 3.73 1.78
N ARG A 138 -19.81 3.28 1.41
CA ARG A 138 -20.68 2.49 2.29
C ARG A 138 -20.03 1.15 2.66
N PRO A 139 -20.08 0.72 3.93
CA PRO A 139 -19.60 -0.60 4.34
C PRO A 139 -20.33 -1.74 3.63
N MET A 140 -19.62 -2.80 3.33
CA MET A 140 -20.13 -4.01 2.67
C MET A 140 -19.55 -5.25 3.37
N GLY A 141 -20.27 -6.36 3.28
CA GLY A 141 -19.80 -7.64 3.78
C GLY A 141 -18.55 -8.16 3.06
N ARG A 142 -17.80 -9.07 3.70
CA ARG A 142 -16.54 -9.62 3.20
C ARG A 142 -16.60 -10.15 1.76
N GLY A 143 -17.68 -10.87 1.42
CA GLY A 143 -17.88 -11.48 0.11
C GLY A 143 -18.28 -10.52 -1.02
N ALA A 144 -18.45 -9.23 -0.75
CA ALA A 144 -18.80 -8.27 -1.78
C ALA A 144 -17.60 -7.98 -2.71
N THR A 145 -17.88 -7.59 -3.94
CA THR A 145 -16.85 -7.18 -4.92
C THR A 145 -16.35 -5.76 -4.65
N GLY A 146 -17.19 -4.90 -4.10
CA GLY A 146 -16.88 -3.49 -3.89
C GLY A 146 -17.43 -2.57 -4.99
N VAL A 147 -16.94 -1.35 -5.01
CA VAL A 147 -17.37 -0.26 -5.89
C VAL A 147 -16.16 0.37 -6.59
N ILE A 148 -16.42 1.11 -7.67
CA ILE A 148 -15.34 1.84 -8.37
C ILE A 148 -14.80 2.94 -7.45
N GLY A 149 -13.53 2.82 -7.05
CA GLY A 149 -12.78 3.86 -6.34
C GLY A 149 -12.15 4.84 -7.31
N MET A 150 -11.44 4.34 -8.32
CA MET A 150 -10.75 5.12 -9.34
C MET A 150 -10.90 4.48 -10.71
N LYS A 151 -11.00 5.30 -11.77
CA LYS A 151 -10.98 4.87 -13.17
C LYS A 151 -9.62 5.19 -13.78
N PHE A 152 -9.20 4.38 -14.74
CA PHE A 152 -7.91 4.50 -15.39
C PHE A 152 -8.07 4.76 -16.89
N ARG A 153 -7.02 5.37 -17.46
CA ARG A 153 -6.82 5.40 -18.91
C ARG A 153 -6.32 4.02 -19.38
N LYS A 154 -6.36 3.77 -20.68
CA LYS A 154 -5.88 2.51 -21.25
C LYS A 154 -4.40 2.27 -20.85
N GLY A 155 -4.12 1.08 -20.34
CA GLY A 155 -2.77 0.67 -19.94
C GLY A 155 -2.39 1.05 -18.50
N ASP A 156 -3.21 1.83 -17.78
CA ASP A 156 -2.96 2.21 -16.40
C ASP A 156 -3.74 1.31 -15.42
N ASN A 157 -3.27 1.24 -14.18
CA ASN A 157 -3.90 0.48 -13.11
C ASN A 157 -3.54 1.06 -11.74
N LEU A 158 -4.22 0.60 -10.69
CA LEU A 158 -3.89 1.01 -9.33
C LEU A 158 -2.51 0.49 -8.92
N LEU A 159 -1.72 1.37 -8.34
CA LEU A 159 -0.42 1.05 -7.73
C LEU A 159 -0.51 0.98 -6.21
N ALA A 160 -1.16 1.94 -5.58
CA ALA A 160 -1.18 2.07 -4.13
C ALA A 160 -2.45 2.73 -3.63
N MET A 161 -2.81 2.42 -2.39
CA MET A 161 -3.83 3.11 -1.61
C MET A 161 -3.28 3.42 -0.22
N ALA A 162 -3.54 4.61 0.28
CA ALA A 162 -3.18 5.01 1.63
C ALA A 162 -4.36 5.68 2.33
N ALA A 163 -4.49 5.44 3.64
CA ALA A 163 -5.39 6.19 4.50
C ALA A 163 -4.73 7.51 4.92
N ILE A 164 -5.52 8.57 5.00
CA ILE A 164 -5.10 9.91 5.41
C ILE A 164 -5.86 10.26 6.68
N SER A 165 -5.14 10.37 7.79
CA SER A 165 -5.68 10.88 9.05
C SER A 165 -5.74 12.41 9.04
N SER A 166 -6.55 12.99 9.93
CA SER A 166 -6.80 14.43 10.00
C SER A 166 -5.62 15.26 10.54
N ASP A 167 -4.60 14.65 11.13
CA ASP A 167 -3.47 15.34 11.79
C ASP A 167 -2.34 15.65 10.78
N ASN A 168 -2.51 16.70 9.99
CA ASN A 168 -1.88 16.80 8.68
C ASN A 168 -0.73 17.79 8.53
N LYS A 169 0.48 17.32 8.74
CA LYS A 169 1.67 17.86 8.05
C LYS A 169 2.27 16.76 7.15
N ASN A 170 1.44 16.12 6.34
CA ASN A 170 1.81 14.95 5.55
C ASN A 170 2.17 15.32 4.11
N TYR A 171 3.03 14.52 3.53
CA TYR A 171 3.38 14.56 2.11
C TYR A 171 2.91 13.28 1.42
N VAL A 172 2.65 13.39 0.13
CA VAL A 172 2.58 12.24 -0.77
C VAL A 172 3.96 12.03 -1.35
N PHE A 173 4.61 10.94 -0.98
CA PHE A 173 5.84 10.47 -1.60
C PHE A 173 5.51 9.62 -2.81
N THR A 174 6.25 9.80 -3.91
CA THR A 174 6.18 8.94 -5.10
C THR A 174 7.58 8.63 -5.59
N ALA A 175 7.80 7.38 -6.05
CA ALA A 175 9.06 6.95 -6.64
C ALA A 175 8.83 6.13 -7.91
N THR A 176 9.75 6.25 -8.88
CA THR A 176 9.74 5.50 -10.14
C THR A 176 10.76 4.37 -10.14
N ASP A 177 10.55 3.37 -11.00
CA ASP A 177 11.50 2.27 -11.24
C ASP A 177 12.83 2.76 -11.82
N GLY A 178 12.85 3.92 -12.49
CA GLY A 178 14.06 4.61 -12.94
C GLY A 178 14.86 5.34 -11.84
N GLY A 179 14.45 5.21 -10.56
CA GLY A 179 15.18 5.77 -9.42
C GLY A 179 14.95 7.25 -9.16
N TYR A 180 13.83 7.81 -9.60
CA TYR A 180 13.45 9.19 -9.29
C TYR A 180 12.34 9.22 -8.25
N ALA A 181 12.36 10.23 -7.38
CA ALA A 181 11.36 10.41 -6.34
C ALA A 181 11.06 11.89 -6.08
N LYS A 182 9.95 12.12 -5.43
CA LYS A 182 9.58 13.43 -4.90
C LYS A 182 8.65 13.30 -3.71
N ARG A 183 8.54 14.37 -2.94
CA ARG A 183 7.47 14.60 -1.97
C ARG A 183 6.65 15.81 -2.38
N THR A 184 5.35 15.73 -2.23
CA THR A 184 4.41 16.81 -2.56
C THR A 184 3.48 17.01 -1.38
N LYS A 185 3.21 18.24 -0.98
CA LYS A 185 2.28 18.51 0.12
C LYS A 185 0.92 17.87 -0.13
N LEU A 186 0.37 17.23 0.90
CA LEU A 186 -0.94 16.58 0.81
C LEU A 186 -2.07 17.56 0.46
N GLU A 187 -1.92 18.83 0.83
CA GLU A 187 -2.87 19.90 0.52
C GLU A 187 -3.07 20.14 -1.00
N GLU A 188 -2.08 19.80 -1.82
CA GLU A 188 -2.22 19.88 -3.27
C GLU A 188 -3.19 18.85 -3.86
N TYR A 189 -3.54 17.82 -3.09
CA TYR A 189 -4.45 16.75 -3.49
C TYR A 189 -5.85 17.04 -2.95
N ARG A 190 -6.67 17.73 -3.74
CA ARG A 190 -8.04 18.07 -3.34
C ARG A 190 -8.89 16.81 -3.14
N THR A 191 -9.77 16.82 -2.15
CA THR A 191 -10.80 15.80 -1.95
C THR A 191 -11.83 15.88 -3.08
N GLN A 192 -12.22 14.73 -3.63
CA GLN A 192 -13.13 14.60 -4.77
C GLN A 192 -14.14 13.47 -4.49
N GLY A 193 -15.13 13.30 -5.36
CA GLY A 193 -15.95 12.09 -5.39
C GLY A 193 -15.15 10.90 -5.94
N ARG A 194 -15.37 9.69 -5.40
CA ARG A 194 -14.78 8.46 -5.94
C ARG A 194 -15.25 8.16 -7.37
N GLY A 195 -14.54 7.28 -8.06
CA GLY A 195 -14.91 6.79 -9.41
C GLY A 195 -14.54 7.72 -10.55
N GLY A 196 -13.78 8.79 -10.29
CA GLY A 196 -13.13 9.62 -11.29
C GLY A 196 -11.77 9.09 -11.74
N ILE A 197 -11.12 9.81 -12.66
CA ILE A 197 -9.72 9.58 -13.07
C ILE A 197 -8.76 10.31 -12.10
N GLY A 198 -9.25 11.32 -11.41
CA GLY A 198 -8.49 12.12 -10.45
C GLY A 198 -7.59 13.19 -11.08
N VAL A 199 -6.50 13.50 -10.39
CA VAL A 199 -5.52 14.52 -10.75
C VAL A 199 -4.12 13.89 -10.80
N LYS A 200 -3.18 14.53 -11.48
CA LYS A 200 -1.80 14.04 -11.52
C LYS A 200 -1.16 14.06 -10.14
N ALA A 201 -0.53 12.96 -9.75
CA ALA A 201 0.37 12.84 -8.62
C ALA A 201 1.84 13.01 -9.05
N ALA A 202 2.17 12.54 -10.26
CA ALA A 202 3.50 12.70 -10.85
C ALA A 202 3.37 12.88 -12.36
N LYS A 203 4.30 13.62 -12.94
CA LYS A 203 4.54 13.57 -14.38
C LYS A 203 5.36 12.31 -14.67
N ILE A 204 4.88 11.47 -15.56
CA ILE A 204 5.56 10.24 -15.98
C ILE A 204 6.29 10.49 -17.30
N ASP A 205 7.50 10.00 -17.36
CA ASP A 205 8.35 9.93 -18.53
C ASP A 205 8.94 8.51 -18.56
N GLU A 206 8.22 7.61 -19.23
CA GLU A 206 8.53 6.18 -19.22
C GLU A 206 9.92 5.89 -19.78
N ASP A 207 10.33 6.60 -20.84
CA ASP A 207 11.58 6.35 -21.54
C ASP A 207 12.80 6.78 -20.72
N SER A 208 12.71 7.89 -19.99
CA SER A 208 13.87 8.46 -19.29
C SER A 208 13.87 8.22 -17.78
N ARG A 209 12.68 8.04 -17.15
CA ARG A 209 12.53 7.97 -15.69
C ARG A 209 11.66 6.83 -15.20
N GLY A 210 11.06 6.09 -16.12
CA GLY A 210 10.21 4.94 -15.82
C GLY A 210 8.82 5.32 -15.31
N VAL A 211 8.14 4.33 -14.71
CA VAL A 211 6.80 4.45 -14.15
C VAL A 211 6.83 4.35 -12.62
N LEU A 212 5.76 4.72 -11.94
CA LEU A 212 5.71 4.62 -10.48
C LEU A 212 5.80 3.17 -10.01
N VAL A 213 6.63 2.93 -9.01
CA VAL A 213 6.76 1.66 -8.27
C VAL A 213 6.30 1.79 -6.82
N GLY A 214 6.13 3.01 -6.32
CA GLY A 214 5.61 3.25 -4.98
C GLY A 214 5.02 4.64 -4.82
N ALA A 215 3.97 4.69 -3.99
CA ALA A 215 3.33 5.90 -3.53
C ALA A 215 2.82 5.69 -2.11
N MET A 216 3.08 6.63 -1.20
CA MET A 216 2.70 6.52 0.21
C MET A 216 2.54 7.88 0.87
N ILE A 217 1.84 7.90 1.98
CA ILE A 217 1.77 9.08 2.86
C ILE A 217 2.97 9.03 3.82
N VAL A 218 3.67 10.14 3.92
CA VAL A 218 4.89 10.27 4.74
C VAL A 218 4.90 11.58 5.51
N GLN A 219 5.63 11.59 6.63
CA GLN A 219 5.91 12.77 7.44
C GLN A 219 7.36 13.21 7.23
N GLU A 220 7.68 14.45 7.58
CA GLU A 220 9.03 15.00 7.35
C GLU A 220 10.13 14.25 8.13
N SER A 221 9.79 13.67 9.28
CA SER A 221 10.68 12.85 10.10
C SER A 221 10.94 11.45 9.55
N ASP A 222 10.15 10.99 8.57
CA ASP A 222 10.25 9.63 8.05
C ASP A 222 11.51 9.43 7.20
N GLU A 223 11.90 8.18 7.09
CA GLU A 223 12.93 7.71 6.17
C GLU A 223 12.34 6.74 5.14
N ILE A 224 12.93 6.75 3.97
CA ILE A 224 12.54 5.88 2.86
C ILE A 224 13.62 4.82 2.64
N LEU A 225 13.20 3.56 2.57
CA LEU A 225 14.00 2.48 2.02
C LEU A 225 13.64 2.28 0.56
N ALA A 226 14.62 2.35 -0.32
CA ALA A 226 14.49 1.98 -1.73
C ALA A 226 15.28 0.68 -1.98
N ILE A 227 14.64 -0.27 -2.65
CA ILE A 227 15.22 -1.59 -2.94
C ILE A 227 15.35 -1.73 -4.45
N SER A 228 16.56 -2.05 -4.91
CA SER A 228 16.83 -2.28 -6.34
C SER A 228 16.62 -3.74 -6.75
N SER A 229 16.49 -3.99 -8.05
CA SER A 229 16.43 -5.35 -8.63
C SER A 229 17.70 -6.17 -8.39
N ALA A 230 18.82 -5.50 -8.09
CA ALA A 230 20.08 -6.15 -7.67
C ALA A 230 20.11 -6.49 -6.17
N GLY A 231 19.05 -6.18 -5.40
CA GLY A 231 18.99 -6.43 -3.96
C GLY A 231 19.69 -5.36 -3.11
N THR A 232 20.17 -4.27 -3.70
CA THR A 232 20.72 -3.14 -2.94
C THR A 232 19.61 -2.39 -2.23
N VAL A 233 19.78 -2.14 -0.94
CA VAL A 233 18.86 -1.36 -0.11
C VAL A 233 19.51 -0.02 0.21
N MET A 234 18.80 1.06 -0.07
CA MET A 234 19.23 2.42 0.23
C MET A 234 18.23 3.08 1.18
N ARG A 235 18.74 3.66 2.25
CA ARG A 235 17.99 4.43 3.25
C ARG A 235 18.22 5.93 3.02
N THR A 236 17.16 6.70 2.93
CA THR A 236 17.21 8.13 2.65
C THR A 236 16.22 8.88 3.55
N PRO A 237 16.67 9.83 4.38
CA PRO A 237 15.77 10.72 5.11
C PRO A 237 14.87 11.50 4.14
N LEU A 238 13.58 11.62 4.48
CA LEU A 238 12.62 12.35 3.62
C LEU A 238 13.04 13.81 3.40
N THR A 239 13.72 14.42 4.35
CA THR A 239 14.24 15.80 4.25
C THR A 239 15.21 16.01 3.09
N GLN A 240 15.91 14.97 2.64
CA GLN A 240 16.82 15.01 1.49
C GLN A 240 16.07 14.90 0.15
N ILE A 241 14.78 14.52 0.18
CA ILE A 241 13.94 14.41 -1.01
C ILE A 241 13.25 15.75 -1.23
N ARG A 242 13.52 16.38 -2.37
CA ARG A 242 13.00 17.71 -2.67
C ARG A 242 11.47 17.73 -2.69
N GLU A 243 10.89 18.73 -2.01
CA GLU A 243 9.48 19.07 -2.13
C GLU A 243 9.24 19.70 -3.51
N THR A 244 8.26 19.18 -4.24
CA THR A 244 7.88 19.68 -5.57
C THR A 244 6.37 19.52 -5.77
N GLY A 245 5.80 20.27 -6.70
CA GLY A 245 4.39 20.17 -7.06
C GLY A 245 4.00 18.84 -7.70
N ARG A 246 2.70 18.56 -7.77
CA ARG A 246 2.13 17.29 -8.26
C ARG A 246 2.58 16.95 -9.69
N ASP A 247 2.49 17.88 -10.64
CA ASP A 247 2.80 17.65 -12.06
C ASP A 247 4.30 17.88 -12.37
N THR A 248 5.17 17.17 -11.65
CA THR A 248 6.62 17.23 -11.81
C THR A 248 7.23 15.83 -11.90
N LEU A 249 8.43 15.75 -12.47
CA LEU A 249 9.18 14.52 -12.69
C LEU A 249 9.94 14.02 -11.45
N GLY A 250 10.06 14.86 -10.40
CA GLY A 250 10.86 14.53 -9.23
C GLY A 250 12.37 14.70 -9.45
N VAL A 251 13.14 14.26 -8.43
CA VAL A 251 14.60 14.31 -8.39
C VAL A 251 15.16 12.89 -8.31
N ARG A 252 16.44 12.74 -8.62
CA ARG A 252 17.11 11.45 -8.50
C ARG A 252 17.23 11.02 -7.04
N LEU A 253 16.65 9.88 -6.71
CA LEU A 253 16.71 9.25 -5.39
C LEU A 253 17.91 8.29 -5.31
N VAL A 254 18.14 7.51 -6.37
CA VAL A 254 19.19 6.51 -6.45
C VAL A 254 19.84 6.52 -7.84
N ASN A 255 21.17 6.35 -7.87
CA ASN A 255 21.89 6.07 -9.10
C ASN A 255 21.82 4.58 -9.38
N LEU A 256 21.26 4.23 -10.52
CA LEU A 256 21.08 2.83 -10.94
C LEU A 256 22.07 2.54 -12.08
N ASP A 257 22.70 1.36 -12.02
CA ASP A 257 23.47 0.85 -13.13
C ASP A 257 22.55 0.41 -14.29
N GLN A 258 23.11 0.24 -15.47
CA GLN A 258 22.36 -0.16 -16.64
C GLN A 258 21.63 -1.50 -16.40
N GLY A 259 20.36 -1.55 -16.67
CA GLY A 259 19.51 -2.73 -16.47
C GLY A 259 19.05 -2.98 -15.04
N ILE A 260 19.43 -2.12 -14.09
CA ILE A 260 18.93 -2.15 -12.71
C ILE A 260 17.78 -1.17 -12.56
N SER A 261 16.75 -1.56 -11.83
CA SER A 261 15.58 -0.73 -11.52
C SER A 261 15.28 -0.72 -10.02
N VAL A 262 14.58 0.30 -9.54
CA VAL A 262 13.94 0.24 -8.21
C VAL A 262 12.72 -0.66 -8.32
N VAL A 263 12.61 -1.62 -7.42
CA VAL A 263 11.50 -2.60 -7.42
C VAL A 263 10.53 -2.39 -6.28
N SER A 264 10.98 -1.74 -5.21
CA SER A 264 10.14 -1.45 -4.05
C SER A 264 10.65 -0.22 -3.30
N VAL A 265 9.73 0.51 -2.71
CA VAL A 265 10.01 1.56 -1.72
C VAL A 265 9.11 1.36 -0.52
N THR A 266 9.63 1.58 0.68
CA THR A 266 8.84 1.52 1.91
C THR A 266 9.25 2.62 2.87
N ARG A 267 8.34 2.99 3.77
CA ARG A 267 8.60 3.95 4.84
C ARG A 267 9.17 3.22 6.05
N LEU A 268 10.24 3.75 6.61
CA LEU A 268 10.65 3.44 7.97
C LEU A 268 10.03 4.47 8.89
N VAL A 269 9.30 3.98 9.88
CA VAL A 269 8.84 4.76 11.03
C VAL A 269 9.84 4.46 12.14
N ASP A 270 10.51 5.47 12.68
CA ASP A 270 11.27 5.30 13.92
C ASP A 270 10.27 5.26 15.08
N ASP A 271 9.75 4.07 15.38
CA ASP A 271 8.99 3.79 16.61
C ASP A 271 9.97 3.61 17.79
N LEU A 272 10.83 4.60 18.03
CA LEU A 272 11.67 4.67 19.21
C LEU A 272 11.28 5.90 20.02
N ASP A 273 10.06 5.86 20.60
CA ASP A 273 9.67 6.65 21.77
C ASP A 273 8.77 5.80 22.67
#